data_def8b36acb7700d39ec097b80befb156
#
_entry.id   def8b36acb7700d39ec097b80befb156
#
_cell.length_a   1.000
_cell.length_b   1.000
_cell.length_c   1.000
_cell.angle_alpha   90.00
_cell.angle_beta   90.00
_cell.angle_gamma   90.00
#
_symmetry.space_group_name_H-M   'P 1'
#
loop_
_entity.id
_entity.type
_entity.pdbx_description
1 polymer ?
#
loop_
_entity_poly.entity_id
_entity_poly.type
_entity_poly.pdbx_seq_one_letter_code
_entity_poly.pdbx_strand_id
1 'polypeptide(L)'
;MSDSVSIRAAVPEDAAALLAIYAPYVEHTAITFEYDVPSLSEFRGRIEKTLTRYPYLVAEIDGKPVGYAYAGPLKDRRAYDYCVELSIYVDETCRKHGVGRLLYDGLENCLGEMGITNLYACIGYPDIEDEYLTKNSVGFHEHMGYEIIGSFRKCGYKFKRSYSMVWMEKIIGDHLEDQPAMRPFPEVRGMLGY
;
A
#
# COMPACT_ATOMS: atom_id res chain seq x y z
N MET A 1 18.55 17.36 15.36
CA MET A 1 17.36 17.92 14.70
C MET A 1 16.47 16.72 14.39
N SER A 2 15.21 16.77 14.75
CA SER A 2 14.30 15.64 14.45
C SER A 2 14.08 15.65 12.95
N ASP A 3 14.50 14.58 12.27
CA ASP A 3 14.26 14.38 10.86
C ASP A 3 12.73 14.30 10.65
N SER A 4 12.14 15.40 10.16
CA SER A 4 10.70 15.46 9.96
C SER A 4 10.33 14.66 8.70
N VAL A 5 9.44 13.68 8.85
CA VAL A 5 8.86 12.97 7.71
C VAL A 5 7.81 13.86 7.05
N SER A 6 7.92 14.07 5.75
CA SER A 6 6.88 14.72 4.94
C SER A 6 6.20 13.72 4.01
N ILE A 7 4.92 13.95 3.71
CA ILE A 7 4.13 13.11 2.79
C ILE A 7 3.68 13.98 1.62
N ARG A 8 3.84 13.47 0.41
CA ARG A 8 3.33 14.10 -0.82
C ARG A 8 2.76 13.08 -1.80
N ALA A 9 2.02 13.55 -2.78
CA ALA A 9 1.67 12.69 -3.91
C ALA A 9 2.92 12.31 -4.71
N ALA A 10 2.94 11.08 -5.22
CA ALA A 10 3.96 10.63 -6.15
C ALA A 10 3.83 11.34 -7.50
N VAL A 11 4.96 11.40 -8.21
CA VAL A 11 5.02 11.74 -9.62
C VAL A 11 5.74 10.62 -10.39
N PRO A 12 5.54 10.47 -11.70
CA PRO A 12 6.20 9.40 -12.46
C PRO A 12 7.73 9.42 -12.38
N GLU A 13 8.32 10.57 -12.10
CA GLU A 13 9.76 10.78 -11.93
C GLU A 13 10.32 10.10 -10.66
N ASP A 14 9.48 9.80 -9.69
CA ASP A 14 9.86 9.07 -8.46
C ASP A 14 10.18 7.59 -8.74
N ALA A 15 9.80 7.07 -9.90
CA ALA A 15 9.87 5.64 -10.21
C ALA A 15 11.22 5.01 -9.88
N ALA A 16 12.34 5.68 -10.18
CA ALA A 16 13.67 5.14 -9.91
C ALA A 16 13.95 4.99 -8.40
N ALA A 17 13.59 6.00 -7.60
CA ALA A 17 13.79 5.98 -6.16
C ALA A 17 12.85 4.95 -5.47
N LEU A 18 11.59 4.90 -5.91
CA LEU A 18 10.61 3.99 -5.33
C LEU A 18 10.89 2.53 -5.73
N LEU A 19 11.37 2.29 -6.96
CA LEU A 19 11.82 0.97 -7.39
C LEU A 19 13.02 0.50 -6.57
N ALA A 20 13.95 1.39 -6.21
CA ALA A 20 15.08 1.06 -5.35
C ALA A 20 14.63 0.64 -3.93
N ILE A 21 13.52 1.18 -3.43
CA ILE A 21 12.89 0.74 -2.18
C ILE A 21 12.21 -0.63 -2.36
N TYR A 22 11.59 -0.88 -3.52
CA TYR A 22 10.83 -2.11 -3.79
C TYR A 22 11.72 -3.33 -4.12
N ALA A 23 12.80 -3.13 -4.86
CA ALA A 23 13.64 -4.22 -5.36
C ALA A 23 14.11 -5.20 -4.27
N PRO A 24 14.59 -4.76 -3.08
CA PRO A 24 14.97 -5.68 -2.00
C PRO A 24 13.81 -6.57 -1.52
N TYR A 25 12.59 -6.08 -1.54
CA TYR A 25 11.40 -6.89 -1.19
C TYR A 25 11.14 -8.00 -2.19
N VAL A 26 11.39 -7.74 -3.48
CA VAL A 26 11.28 -8.77 -4.53
C VAL A 26 12.42 -9.79 -4.42
N GLU A 27 13.66 -9.33 -4.27
CA GLU A 27 14.86 -10.17 -4.33
C GLU A 27 15.08 -11.01 -3.07
N HIS A 28 14.73 -10.48 -1.89
CA HIS A 28 15.15 -11.04 -0.61
C HIS A 28 14.02 -11.42 0.33
N THR A 29 12.75 -11.19 -0.04
CA THR A 29 11.61 -11.48 0.85
C THR A 29 10.47 -12.20 0.12
N ALA A 30 9.58 -12.83 0.90
CA ALA A 30 8.29 -13.32 0.44
C ALA A 30 7.14 -12.36 0.83
N ILE A 31 7.45 -11.10 1.15
CA ILE A 31 6.45 -10.04 1.41
C ILE A 31 5.68 -9.74 0.11
N THR A 32 6.36 -9.73 -1.02
CA THR A 32 5.76 -9.75 -2.35
C THR A 32 6.02 -11.08 -3.03
N PHE A 33 5.05 -11.56 -3.81
CA PHE A 33 5.20 -12.79 -4.59
C PHE A 33 5.71 -12.55 -6.01
N GLU A 34 6.12 -11.32 -6.36
CA GLU A 34 6.86 -11.09 -7.60
C GLU A 34 8.23 -11.79 -7.53
N TYR A 35 8.63 -12.44 -8.64
CA TYR A 35 9.90 -13.16 -8.77
C TYR A 35 11.02 -12.27 -9.30
N ASP A 36 10.65 -11.38 -10.23
CA ASP A 36 11.59 -10.50 -10.92
C ASP A 36 11.29 -9.04 -10.55
N VAL A 37 12.35 -8.26 -10.36
CA VAL A 37 12.22 -6.80 -10.18
C VAL A 37 11.69 -6.21 -11.50
N PRO A 38 10.57 -5.48 -11.49
CA PRO A 38 10.04 -4.87 -12.70
C PRO A 38 11.03 -3.88 -13.32
N SER A 39 10.98 -3.69 -14.60
CA SER A 39 11.77 -2.65 -15.26
C SER A 39 11.34 -1.26 -14.77
N LEU A 40 12.26 -0.28 -14.84
CA LEU A 40 11.95 1.11 -14.48
C LEU A 40 10.75 1.66 -15.28
N SER A 41 10.66 1.32 -16.56
CA SER A 41 9.54 1.73 -17.42
C SER A 41 8.22 1.14 -16.96
N GLU A 42 8.21 -0.14 -16.59
CA GLU A 42 7.02 -0.83 -16.07
C GLU A 42 6.59 -0.23 -14.74
N PHE A 43 7.53 -0.02 -13.82
CA PHE A 43 7.23 0.54 -12.50
C PHE A 43 6.70 1.98 -12.60
N ARG A 44 7.29 2.80 -13.50
CA ARG A 44 6.77 4.12 -13.84
C ARG A 44 5.32 4.07 -14.35
N GLY A 45 5.03 3.15 -15.27
CA GLY A 45 3.67 2.95 -15.78
C GLY A 45 2.67 2.52 -14.69
N ARG A 46 3.11 1.76 -13.67
CA ARG A 46 2.27 1.42 -12.50
C ARG A 46 1.89 2.68 -11.72
N ILE A 47 2.83 3.60 -11.47
CA ILE A 47 2.58 4.89 -10.79
C ILE A 47 1.62 5.73 -11.62
N GLU A 48 1.90 5.94 -12.91
CA GLU A 48 1.07 6.72 -13.83
C GLU A 48 -0.37 6.19 -13.86
N LYS A 49 -0.54 4.88 -14.03
CA LYS A 49 -1.85 4.23 -14.06
C LYS A 49 -2.61 4.42 -12.74
N THR A 50 -1.95 4.24 -11.62
CA THR A 50 -2.59 4.38 -10.30
C THR A 50 -3.09 5.80 -10.10
N LEU A 51 -2.25 6.82 -10.38
CA LEU A 51 -2.57 8.23 -10.20
C LEU A 51 -3.73 8.72 -11.07
N THR A 52 -4.14 7.99 -12.10
CA THR A 52 -5.33 8.36 -12.88
C THR A 52 -6.62 8.27 -12.07
N ARG A 53 -6.64 7.47 -10.99
CA ARG A 53 -7.86 7.21 -10.22
C ARG A 53 -7.63 7.17 -8.71
N TYR A 54 -6.49 6.64 -8.25
CA TYR A 54 -6.21 6.36 -6.84
C TYR A 54 -4.98 7.11 -6.34
N PRO A 55 -4.88 7.38 -5.02
CA PRO A 55 -3.71 8.00 -4.43
C PRO A 55 -2.50 7.07 -4.48
N TYR A 56 -1.36 7.68 -4.75
CA TYR A 56 -0.02 7.11 -4.62
C TYR A 56 0.81 8.13 -3.84
N LEU A 57 1.19 7.82 -2.60
CA LEU A 57 1.86 8.75 -1.70
C LEU A 57 3.31 8.32 -1.45
N VAL A 58 4.18 9.31 -1.32
CA VAL A 58 5.60 9.15 -1.01
C VAL A 58 5.90 9.81 0.32
N ALA A 59 6.61 9.11 1.18
CA ALA A 59 7.20 9.66 2.40
C ALA A 59 8.65 10.06 2.13
N GLU A 60 9.03 11.23 2.58
CA GLU A 60 10.39 11.77 2.44
C GLU A 60 10.97 12.16 3.80
N ILE A 61 12.28 11.95 3.94
CA ILE A 61 13.11 12.52 5.00
C ILE A 61 14.21 13.31 4.30
N ASP A 62 14.36 14.60 4.63
CA ASP A 62 15.32 15.51 4.03
C ASP A 62 15.26 15.54 2.48
N GLY A 63 14.01 15.45 1.94
CA GLY A 63 13.77 15.46 0.50
C GLY A 63 14.13 14.16 -0.23
N LYS A 64 14.44 13.07 0.51
CA LYS A 64 14.71 11.75 -0.07
C LYS A 64 13.55 10.81 0.19
N PRO A 65 13.01 10.15 -0.84
CA PRO A 65 12.00 9.11 -0.66
C PRO A 65 12.51 7.96 0.24
N VAL A 66 11.74 7.65 1.30
CA VAL A 66 12.05 6.59 2.27
C VAL A 66 10.93 5.55 2.38
N GLY A 67 9.83 5.76 1.68
CA GLY A 67 8.71 4.83 1.64
C GLY A 67 7.60 5.36 0.76
N TYR A 68 6.70 4.49 0.41
CA TYR A 68 5.52 4.84 -0.38
C TYR A 68 4.37 3.91 -0.06
N ALA A 69 3.15 4.39 -0.30
CA ALA A 69 1.94 3.59 -0.22
C ALA A 69 0.94 4.05 -1.28
N TYR A 70 0.14 3.13 -1.76
CA TYR A 70 -0.86 3.41 -2.78
C TYR A 70 -2.11 2.55 -2.61
N ALA A 71 -3.20 3.01 -3.22
CA ALA A 71 -4.42 2.24 -3.35
C ALA A 71 -4.61 1.75 -4.79
N GLY A 72 -5.29 0.65 -4.94
CA GLY A 72 -5.75 0.12 -6.21
C GLY A 72 -7.16 -0.46 -6.10
N PRO A 73 -7.82 -0.78 -7.23
CA PRO A 73 -9.14 -1.38 -7.19
C PRO A 73 -9.09 -2.77 -6.55
N LEU A 74 -10.00 -3.09 -5.64
CA LEU A 74 -10.13 -4.46 -5.13
C LEU A 74 -10.46 -5.44 -6.27
N LYS A 75 -11.33 -5.05 -7.19
CA LYS A 75 -11.73 -5.76 -8.43
C LYS A 75 -12.18 -4.77 -9.49
N ASP A 76 -12.10 -5.15 -10.77
CA ASP A 76 -12.41 -4.29 -11.94
C ASP A 76 -13.92 -4.08 -12.25
N ARG A 77 -14.82 -4.33 -11.28
CA ARG A 77 -16.26 -4.16 -11.48
C ARG A 77 -16.76 -2.97 -10.67
N ARG A 78 -17.65 -2.13 -11.25
CA ARG A 78 -18.23 -0.95 -10.61
C ARG A 78 -18.84 -1.19 -9.22
N ALA A 79 -19.36 -2.40 -8.96
CA ALA A 79 -19.87 -2.75 -7.63
C ALA A 79 -18.79 -2.69 -6.53
N TYR A 80 -17.50 -2.67 -6.89
CA TYR A 80 -16.37 -2.54 -5.97
C TYR A 80 -15.75 -1.13 -5.95
N ASP A 81 -16.42 -0.13 -6.55
CA ASP A 81 -15.88 1.24 -6.62
C ASP A 81 -15.63 1.88 -5.24
N TYR A 82 -16.26 1.37 -4.19
CA TYR A 82 -16.09 1.83 -2.81
C TYR A 82 -15.07 1.01 -1.99
N CYS A 83 -14.40 0.06 -2.64
CA CYS A 83 -13.47 -0.87 -2.03
C CYS A 83 -12.10 -0.77 -2.70
N VAL A 84 -11.04 -0.69 -1.92
CA VAL A 84 -9.66 -0.60 -2.44
C VAL A 84 -8.74 -1.58 -1.73
N GLU A 85 -7.71 -2.05 -2.45
CA GLU A 85 -6.57 -2.75 -1.88
C GLU A 85 -5.42 -1.76 -1.69
N LEU A 86 -4.76 -1.81 -0.53
CA LEU A 86 -3.63 -0.97 -0.18
C LEU A 86 -2.33 -1.75 -0.25
N SER A 87 -1.28 -1.05 -0.67
CA SER A 87 0.10 -1.56 -0.62
C SER A 87 1.02 -0.53 -0.01
N ILE A 88 2.01 -0.99 0.76
CA ILE A 88 3.01 -0.14 1.41
C ILE A 88 4.38 -0.79 1.40
N TYR A 89 5.39 0.02 1.10
CA TYR A 89 6.81 -0.37 1.16
C TYR A 89 7.62 0.77 1.78
N VAL A 90 8.47 0.44 2.73
CA VAL A 90 9.30 1.40 3.47
C VAL A 90 10.75 0.93 3.40
N ASP A 91 11.68 1.85 3.14
CA ASP A 91 13.11 1.56 3.19
C ASP A 91 13.46 0.88 4.51
N GLU A 92 14.14 -0.26 4.43
CA GLU A 92 14.46 -1.08 5.61
C GLU A 92 15.30 -0.33 6.65
N THR A 93 16.10 0.64 6.21
CA THR A 93 16.94 1.48 7.08
C THR A 93 16.13 2.54 7.83
N CYS A 94 14.92 2.86 7.32
CA CYS A 94 14.03 3.90 7.86
C CYS A 94 12.84 3.32 8.66
N ARG A 95 12.89 2.04 9.04
CA ARG A 95 11.87 1.41 9.88
C ARG A 95 11.84 2.06 11.28
N LYS A 96 10.65 2.09 11.90
CA LYS A 96 10.39 2.63 13.26
C LYS A 96 10.41 4.17 13.40
N HIS A 97 10.49 4.93 12.31
CA HIS A 97 10.33 6.39 12.31
C HIS A 97 8.87 6.85 12.11
N GLY A 98 7.90 5.97 12.23
CA GLY A 98 6.48 6.29 12.03
C GLY A 98 6.07 6.46 10.55
N VAL A 99 6.99 6.25 9.60
CA VAL A 99 6.76 6.42 8.15
C VAL A 99 5.53 5.68 7.67
N GLY A 100 5.40 4.39 8.03
CA GLY A 100 4.25 3.58 7.61
C GLY A 100 2.92 4.14 8.10
N ARG A 101 2.87 4.61 9.35
CA ARG A 101 1.67 5.23 9.90
C ARG A 101 1.29 6.50 9.15
N LEU A 102 2.24 7.40 8.93
CA LEU A 102 1.99 8.66 8.22
C LEU A 102 1.50 8.42 6.78
N LEU A 103 2.06 7.42 6.09
CA LEU A 103 1.59 7.02 4.76
C LEU A 103 0.16 6.51 4.79
N TYR A 104 -0.20 5.66 5.76
CA TYR A 104 -1.55 5.10 5.88
C TYR A 104 -2.55 6.17 6.32
N ASP A 105 -2.22 7.01 7.29
CA ASP A 105 -3.07 8.14 7.71
C ASP A 105 -3.36 9.07 6.51
N GLY A 106 -2.35 9.34 5.67
CA GLY A 106 -2.49 10.12 4.43
C GLY A 106 -3.38 9.42 3.39
N LEU A 107 -3.19 8.12 3.17
CA LEU A 107 -4.03 7.34 2.25
C LEU A 107 -5.49 7.30 2.73
N GLU A 108 -5.72 6.99 4.01
CA GLU A 108 -7.06 6.91 4.59
C GLU A 108 -7.80 8.24 4.47
N ASN A 109 -7.09 9.37 4.69
CA ASN A 109 -7.65 10.70 4.49
C ASN A 109 -8.05 10.92 3.01
N CYS A 110 -7.18 10.59 2.06
CA CYS A 110 -7.48 10.68 0.64
C CYS A 110 -8.69 9.83 0.26
N LEU A 111 -8.71 8.58 0.71
CA LEU A 111 -9.74 7.60 0.36
C LEU A 111 -11.10 7.95 0.98
N GLY A 112 -11.11 8.49 2.20
CA GLY A 112 -12.33 9.01 2.83
C GLY A 112 -12.93 10.15 2.02
N GLU A 113 -12.12 11.13 1.58
CA GLU A 113 -12.57 12.23 0.70
C GLU A 113 -13.01 11.75 -0.69
N MET A 114 -12.48 10.66 -1.18
CA MET A 114 -12.95 10.01 -2.41
C MET A 114 -14.30 9.31 -2.26
N GLY A 115 -14.77 9.05 -1.02
CA GLY A 115 -15.98 8.29 -0.73
C GLY A 115 -15.76 6.77 -0.71
N ILE A 116 -14.51 6.32 -0.50
CA ILE A 116 -14.19 4.91 -0.26
C ILE A 116 -14.64 4.52 1.15
N THR A 117 -15.21 3.34 1.29
CA THR A 117 -15.72 2.83 2.57
C THR A 117 -14.90 1.68 3.14
N ASN A 118 -14.35 0.83 2.26
CA ASN A 118 -13.65 -0.39 2.68
C ASN A 118 -12.21 -0.41 2.16
N LEU A 119 -11.29 -0.62 3.08
CA LEU A 119 -9.86 -0.77 2.81
C LEU A 119 -9.47 -2.23 3.04
N TYR A 120 -8.72 -2.78 2.10
CA TYR A 120 -8.21 -4.15 2.19
C TYR A 120 -6.69 -4.17 2.06
N ALA A 121 -6.07 -5.12 2.73
CA ALA A 121 -4.66 -5.44 2.55
C ALA A 121 -4.50 -6.95 2.38
N CYS A 122 -3.75 -7.34 1.33
CA CYS A 122 -3.38 -8.71 1.05
C CYS A 122 -1.95 -8.94 1.53
N ILE A 123 -1.75 -9.76 2.54
CA ILE A 123 -0.48 -9.86 3.27
C ILE A 123 0.01 -11.30 3.28
N GLY A 124 1.27 -11.49 2.86
CA GLY A 124 1.97 -12.77 3.05
C GLY A 124 2.01 -13.15 4.53
N TYR A 125 1.61 -14.38 4.85
CA TYR A 125 1.46 -14.87 6.22
C TYR A 125 2.12 -16.24 6.39
N PRO A 126 3.25 -16.32 7.10
CA PRO A 126 3.93 -17.60 7.31
C PRO A 126 3.26 -18.39 8.44
N ASP A 127 3.13 -19.71 8.28
CA ASP A 127 2.72 -20.58 9.38
C ASP A 127 3.77 -20.52 10.51
N ILE A 128 5.05 -20.56 10.10
CA ILE A 128 6.22 -20.36 10.95
C ILE A 128 7.08 -19.27 10.28
N GLU A 129 7.49 -18.26 11.04
CA GLU A 129 8.35 -17.19 10.55
C GLU A 129 9.71 -17.73 10.11
N ASP A 130 10.25 -17.17 9.04
CA ASP A 130 11.56 -17.50 8.51
C ASP A 130 12.34 -16.25 8.06
N GLU A 131 13.50 -16.46 7.45
CA GLU A 131 14.36 -15.38 6.96
C GLU A 131 13.73 -14.52 5.86
N TYR A 132 12.69 -15.03 5.17
CA TYR A 132 12.03 -14.35 4.05
C TYR A 132 10.72 -13.68 4.42
N LEU A 133 10.02 -14.18 5.47
CA LEU A 133 8.70 -13.68 5.82
C LEU A 133 8.44 -13.78 7.33
N THR A 134 8.03 -12.65 7.90
CA THR A 134 7.59 -12.53 9.30
C THR A 134 6.15 -12.04 9.35
N LYS A 135 5.57 -12.02 10.56
CA LYS A 135 4.21 -11.49 10.81
C LYS A 135 4.18 -9.98 11.07
N ASN A 136 5.30 -9.28 10.90
CA ASN A 136 5.40 -7.85 11.18
C ASN A 136 4.38 -7.00 10.41
N SER A 137 4.10 -7.36 9.15
CA SER A 137 3.11 -6.62 8.34
C SER A 137 1.69 -6.77 8.91
N VAL A 138 1.31 -7.96 9.36
CA VAL A 138 0.01 -8.16 10.03
C VAL A 138 -0.06 -7.34 11.31
N GLY A 139 0.95 -7.40 12.17
CA GLY A 139 1.00 -6.61 13.39
C GLY A 139 0.93 -5.09 13.14
N PHE A 140 1.57 -4.61 12.06
CA PHE A 140 1.45 -3.21 11.64
C PHE A 140 -0.01 -2.86 11.28
N HIS A 141 -0.67 -3.68 10.47
CA HIS A 141 -2.06 -3.45 10.05
C HIS A 141 -3.05 -3.54 11.23
N GLU A 142 -2.83 -4.47 12.16
CA GLU A 142 -3.61 -4.53 13.40
C GLU A 142 -3.50 -3.22 14.21
N HIS A 143 -2.29 -2.63 14.32
CA HIS A 143 -2.07 -1.33 14.96
C HIS A 143 -2.73 -0.17 14.21
N MET A 144 -2.95 -0.31 12.90
CA MET A 144 -3.69 0.65 12.08
C MET A 144 -5.21 0.42 12.12
N GLY A 145 -5.69 -0.57 12.88
CA GLY A 145 -7.11 -0.88 13.06
C GLY A 145 -7.71 -1.79 12.00
N TYR A 146 -6.87 -2.57 11.30
CA TYR A 146 -7.33 -3.62 10.37
C TYR A 146 -7.55 -4.93 11.11
N GLU A 147 -8.53 -5.71 10.66
CA GLU A 147 -8.86 -7.03 11.19
C GLU A 147 -8.67 -8.11 10.12
N ILE A 148 -8.22 -9.30 10.51
CA ILE A 148 -8.11 -10.45 9.59
C ILE A 148 -9.51 -10.97 9.28
N ILE A 149 -9.86 -11.00 7.98
CA ILE A 149 -11.16 -11.47 7.49
C ILE A 149 -11.09 -12.81 6.74
N GLY A 150 -9.90 -13.25 6.37
CA GLY A 150 -9.74 -14.52 5.68
C GLY A 150 -8.30 -14.92 5.46
N SER A 151 -8.07 -16.20 5.18
CA SER A 151 -6.74 -16.73 4.86
C SER A 151 -6.77 -17.69 3.69
N PHE A 152 -5.71 -17.68 2.89
CA PHE A 152 -5.45 -18.60 1.79
C PHE A 152 -4.20 -19.40 2.12
N ARG A 153 -4.40 -20.69 2.43
CA ARG A 153 -3.31 -21.53 2.91
C ARG A 153 -2.41 -21.95 1.77
N LYS A 154 -1.09 -21.71 1.91
CA LYS A 154 -0.02 -22.13 1.00
C LYS A 154 -0.29 -21.80 -0.47
N CYS A 155 -0.92 -20.64 -0.73
CA CYS A 155 -1.31 -20.18 -2.06
C CYS A 155 -0.17 -19.52 -2.85
N GLY A 156 0.89 -19.07 -2.18
CA GLY A 156 2.09 -18.51 -2.79
C GLY A 156 3.28 -19.47 -2.69
N TYR A 157 4.17 -19.42 -3.69
CA TYR A 157 5.41 -20.23 -3.67
C TYR A 157 6.58 -19.32 -4.05
N LYS A 158 7.61 -19.24 -3.20
CA LYS A 158 8.82 -18.45 -3.43
C LYS A 158 9.96 -19.00 -2.58
N PHE A 159 11.21 -18.87 -3.00
CA PHE A 159 12.39 -19.40 -2.29
C PHE A 159 12.25 -20.89 -1.92
N LYS A 160 11.63 -21.70 -2.79
CA LYS A 160 11.38 -23.13 -2.59
C LYS A 160 10.48 -23.44 -1.38
N ARG A 161 9.66 -22.48 -0.94
CA ARG A 161 8.72 -22.59 0.18
C ARG A 161 7.32 -22.16 -0.22
N SER A 162 6.31 -22.76 0.38
CA SER A 162 4.91 -22.33 0.23
C SER A 162 4.53 -21.41 1.37
N TYR A 163 3.96 -20.28 1.05
CA TYR A 163 3.47 -19.28 1.98
C TYR A 163 1.96 -19.14 1.89
N SER A 164 1.32 -18.94 3.02
CA SER A 164 -0.06 -18.53 3.11
C SER A 164 -0.16 -17.01 2.93
N MET A 165 -1.36 -16.52 2.74
CA MET A 165 -1.67 -15.10 2.79
C MET A 165 -2.95 -14.86 3.58
N VAL A 166 -3.10 -13.67 4.14
CA VAL A 166 -4.32 -13.21 4.80
C VAL A 166 -4.85 -11.97 4.10
N TRP A 167 -6.17 -11.84 4.10
CA TRP A 167 -6.84 -10.57 3.83
C TRP A 167 -7.18 -9.91 5.15
N MET A 168 -6.84 -8.61 5.22
CA MET A 168 -7.23 -7.76 6.33
C MET A 168 -8.12 -6.64 5.81
N GLU A 169 -9.08 -6.20 6.63
CA GLU A 169 -10.06 -5.17 6.29
C GLU A 169 -10.07 -4.07 7.34
N LYS A 170 -10.33 -2.84 6.90
CA LYS A 170 -10.72 -1.71 7.74
C LYS A 170 -11.86 -0.95 7.08
N ILE A 171 -12.94 -0.71 7.80
CA ILE A 171 -14.06 0.10 7.34
C ILE A 171 -13.82 1.53 7.82
N ILE A 172 -13.84 2.50 6.88
CA ILE A 172 -13.57 3.92 7.15
C ILE A 172 -14.76 4.83 6.86
N GLY A 173 -15.85 4.30 6.29
CA GLY A 173 -17.03 5.07 5.94
C GLY A 173 -18.32 4.27 6.10
N ASP A 174 -19.44 4.97 6.13
CA ASP A 174 -20.76 4.36 6.25
C ASP A 174 -21.22 3.73 4.91
N HIS A 175 -21.94 2.61 5.01
CA HIS A 175 -22.61 1.99 3.87
C HIS A 175 -24.05 2.53 3.80
N LEU A 176 -24.28 3.47 2.89
CA LEU A 176 -25.56 4.14 2.73
C LEU A 176 -26.41 3.44 1.66
N GLU A 177 -27.75 3.52 1.78
CA GLU A 177 -28.68 3.03 0.76
C GLU A 177 -28.48 3.79 -0.57
N ASP A 178 -28.33 5.13 -0.50
CA ASP A 178 -27.98 6.01 -1.61
C ASP A 178 -26.51 6.43 -1.49
N GLN A 179 -25.58 5.52 -1.82
CA GLN A 179 -24.16 5.78 -1.74
C GLN A 179 -23.73 6.84 -2.78
N PRO A 180 -23.12 7.98 -2.38
CA PRO A 180 -22.59 8.96 -3.31
C PRO A 180 -21.55 8.36 -4.24
N ALA A 181 -21.46 8.82 -5.49
CA ALA A 181 -20.47 8.33 -6.42
C ALA A 181 -19.04 8.62 -5.92
N MET A 182 -18.16 7.64 -6.05
CA MET A 182 -16.74 7.79 -5.72
C MET A 182 -16.11 8.86 -6.61
N ARG A 183 -15.31 9.75 -6.01
CA ARG A 183 -14.53 10.79 -6.71
C ARG A 183 -13.10 10.31 -6.93
N PRO A 184 -12.55 10.37 -8.17
CA PRO A 184 -11.15 10.02 -8.42
C PRO A 184 -10.17 10.93 -7.65
N PHE A 185 -9.01 10.40 -7.28
CA PHE A 185 -7.98 11.14 -6.55
C PHE A 185 -7.59 12.49 -7.20
N PRO A 186 -7.45 12.62 -8.54
CA PRO A 186 -7.17 13.92 -9.16
C PRO A 186 -8.19 15.02 -8.84
N GLU A 187 -9.44 14.67 -8.54
CA GLU A 187 -10.49 15.64 -8.20
C GLU A 187 -10.43 16.12 -6.75
N VAL A 188 -9.85 15.30 -5.85
CA VAL A 188 -9.79 15.60 -4.40
C VAL A 188 -8.41 16.04 -3.92
N ARG A 189 -7.34 15.69 -4.64
CA ARG A 189 -5.95 15.92 -4.20
C ARG A 189 -5.64 17.38 -3.82
N GLY A 190 -6.14 18.35 -4.58
CA GLY A 190 -5.91 19.77 -4.32
C GLY A 190 -6.56 20.26 -3.03
N MET A 191 -7.65 19.64 -2.57
CA MET A 191 -8.33 19.95 -1.31
C MET A 191 -7.52 19.44 -0.11
N LEU A 192 -6.67 18.45 -0.32
CA LEU A 192 -5.87 17.77 0.69
C LEU A 192 -4.43 18.28 0.75
N GLY A 193 -4.06 19.21 -0.15
CA GLY A 193 -2.71 19.79 -0.20
C GLY A 193 -1.67 18.92 -0.90
N TYR A 194 -2.10 17.96 -1.75
CA TYR A 194 -1.23 17.08 -2.54
C TYR A 194 -1.00 17.53 -3.97
#